data_ecd8a9fea37bc254d1b8d10c97ee380f
#
_entry.id   ecd8a9fea37bc254d1b8d10c97ee380f
#
_cell.length_a   1.000
_cell.length_b   1.000
_cell.length_c   1.000
_cell.angle_alpha   90.00
_cell.angle_beta   90.00
_cell.angle_gamma   90.00
#
_symmetry.space_group_name_H-M   'P 1'
#
loop_
_entity.id
_entity.type
_entity.pdbx_description
1 polymer ?
#
loop_
_entity_poly.entity_id
_entity_poly.type
_entity_poly.pdbx_seq_one_letter_code
_entity_poly.pdbx_strand_id
1 'polypeptide(L)'
;DVQRNLLNPINDLEINIKVETRTSDTSTYNKAKQIKKPPNFLMTTPESFALLMARTDVINLFKNLKFVIIDELHTFFDSKRGHLLSLNVARLRSIKPFQVIGLSATLKNTNLAKKYLSNNKNTKLVSTHSKVAPEITILNSGNRIPWSGHSPRYALSEIYSEILKFKSSILFVNTRAQAEILFESLWAINNKNKKIAIHHGSLEKELRKKVEKEIVEGHVECVVATSSLDLGLDWGNIDLVMQIGAPKGVARLVQRIGRANHTINTPSRAILVPTNCFEYVECIAAKECVELNFLEDEIYSEGSLDVLAQHIVGVAISQKFKKEDLYKQIKEAWPYRNLNIEDFEKTLSFVENGGYSLQAYEEYSRLRRDGEYYEIRDKSLVTKYKMNIGTIVEAEMLRLRVGNRYLGNIEAWF
;
A
#
# COMPACT_ATOMS: atom_id res chain seq x y z
N ASP A 1 15.03 -2.32 3.32
CA ASP A 1 15.24 -2.06 1.87
C ASP A 1 16.06 -0.79 1.63
N VAL A 2 15.59 0.36 2.08
CA VAL A 2 16.25 1.65 1.79
C VAL A 2 17.68 1.69 2.28
N GLN A 3 17.95 1.23 3.50
CA GLN A 3 19.32 1.21 4.02
C GLN A 3 20.22 0.34 3.15
N ARG A 4 19.80 -0.85 2.84
CA ARG A 4 20.62 -1.85 2.10
C ARG A 4 20.70 -1.53 0.60
N ASN A 5 19.56 -1.23 -0.02
CA ASN A 5 19.49 -1.13 -1.48
C ASN A 5 19.75 0.29 -2.02
N LEU A 6 19.74 1.31 -1.16
CA LEU A 6 19.98 2.68 -1.56
C LEU A 6 21.13 3.33 -0.77
N LEU A 7 21.08 3.33 0.58
CA LEU A 7 22.08 4.06 1.37
C LEU A 7 23.44 3.38 1.36
N ASN A 8 23.50 2.04 1.50
CA ASN A 8 24.78 1.34 1.45
C ASN A 8 25.49 1.54 0.10
N PRO A 9 24.87 1.31 -1.07
CA PRO A 9 25.51 1.60 -2.36
C PRO A 9 25.95 3.06 -2.54
N ILE A 10 25.16 4.03 -2.04
CA ILE A 10 25.53 5.45 -2.08
C ILE A 10 26.79 5.69 -1.26
N ASN A 11 26.87 5.10 -0.06
CA ASN A 11 28.03 5.24 0.81
C ASN A 11 29.27 4.50 0.24
N ASP A 12 29.08 3.27 -0.25
CA ASP A 12 30.18 2.44 -0.81
C ASP A 12 30.78 3.07 -2.07
N LEU A 13 29.97 3.77 -2.85
CA LEU A 13 30.39 4.49 -4.06
C LEU A 13 30.80 5.95 -3.78
N GLU A 14 30.78 6.38 -2.53
CA GLU A 14 31.09 7.75 -2.10
C GLU A 14 30.31 8.83 -2.86
N ILE A 15 29.05 8.51 -3.28
CA ILE A 15 28.22 9.45 -4.03
C ILE A 15 27.66 10.50 -3.07
N ASN A 16 27.89 11.77 -3.36
CA ASN A 16 27.37 12.86 -2.55
C ASN A 16 25.87 13.13 -2.82
N ILE A 17 25.02 12.18 -2.42
CA ILE A 17 23.57 12.24 -2.53
C ILE A 17 22.96 12.19 -1.13
N LYS A 18 22.14 13.17 -0.80
CA LYS A 18 21.39 13.22 0.45
C LYS A 18 20.03 12.55 0.29
N VAL A 19 19.82 11.43 0.99
CA VAL A 19 18.56 10.67 1.03
C VAL A 19 17.88 10.94 2.37
N GLU A 20 16.61 11.31 2.33
CA GLU A 20 15.79 11.51 3.54
C GLU A 20 14.38 10.91 3.36
N THR A 21 13.76 10.57 4.49
CA THR A 21 12.37 10.10 4.56
C THR A 21 11.47 11.18 5.13
N ARG A 22 10.25 11.27 4.57
CA ARG A 22 9.19 12.13 5.09
C ARG A 22 7.88 11.35 5.20
N THR A 23 7.55 10.97 6.41
CA THR A 23 6.34 10.21 6.76
C THR A 23 5.65 10.86 7.97
N SER A 24 4.57 10.26 8.46
CA SER A 24 3.95 10.66 9.76
C SER A 24 4.97 10.67 10.88
N ASP A 25 5.88 9.71 10.89
CA ASP A 25 6.88 9.47 11.94
C ASP A 25 8.08 10.43 11.92
N THR A 26 8.27 11.16 10.84
CA THR A 26 9.35 12.13 10.73
C THR A 26 9.09 13.30 11.68
N SER A 27 10.07 13.65 12.53
CA SER A 27 9.94 14.73 13.50
C SER A 27 9.66 16.08 12.84
N THR A 28 8.98 16.97 13.55
CA THR A 28 8.68 18.34 13.06
C THR A 28 9.95 19.13 12.72
N TYR A 29 11.01 18.95 13.50
CA TYR A 29 12.31 19.54 13.23
C TYR A 29 12.89 19.10 11.87
N ASN A 30 12.92 17.79 11.62
CA ASN A 30 13.40 17.25 10.35
C ASN A 30 12.51 17.67 9.18
N LYS A 31 11.18 17.67 9.36
CA LYS A 31 10.24 18.18 8.35
C LYS A 31 10.53 19.64 7.97
N ALA A 32 10.84 20.49 8.95
CA ALA A 32 11.19 21.89 8.70
C ALA A 32 12.57 22.03 8.02
N LYS A 33 13.56 21.23 8.44
CA LYS A 33 14.89 21.18 7.82
C LYS A 33 14.84 20.80 6.35
N GLN A 34 14.03 19.79 5.99
CA GLN A 34 13.82 19.33 4.61
C GLN A 34 13.27 20.42 3.70
N ILE A 35 12.43 21.31 4.23
CA ILE A 35 11.89 22.43 3.46
C ILE A 35 12.97 23.50 3.20
N LYS A 36 13.78 23.82 4.22
CA LYS A 36 14.86 24.83 4.09
C LYS A 36 16.00 24.33 3.19
N LYS A 37 16.33 23.04 3.29
CA LYS A 37 17.40 22.40 2.53
C LYS A 37 16.89 21.05 2.00
N PRO A 38 16.18 21.05 0.86
CA PRO A 38 15.62 19.82 0.27
C PRO A 38 16.70 18.79 0.01
N PRO A 39 16.45 17.51 0.30
CA PRO A 39 17.38 16.42 -0.03
C PRO A 39 17.38 16.15 -1.55
N ASN A 40 18.41 15.45 -2.02
CA ASN A 40 18.48 15.01 -3.41
C ASN A 40 17.45 13.91 -3.69
N PHE A 41 17.19 13.06 -2.71
CA PHE A 41 16.23 11.97 -2.78
C PHE A 41 15.30 12.03 -1.55
N LEU A 42 14.00 12.25 -1.80
CA LEU A 42 12.99 12.32 -0.75
C LEU A 42 12.02 11.15 -0.89
N MET A 43 12.05 10.21 0.05
CA MET A 43 11.04 9.15 0.13
C MET A 43 9.86 9.63 0.97
N THR A 44 8.66 9.44 0.46
CA THR A 44 7.45 9.97 1.11
C THR A 44 6.25 9.08 0.85
N THR A 45 5.16 9.29 1.59
CA THR A 45 3.87 8.65 1.35
C THR A 45 2.95 9.59 0.56
N PRO A 46 1.90 9.06 -0.10
CA PRO A 46 0.92 9.91 -0.80
C PRO A 46 0.33 11.02 0.07
N GLU A 47 0.04 10.74 1.34
CA GLU A 47 -0.52 11.71 2.29
C GLU A 47 0.50 12.81 2.63
N SER A 48 1.74 12.43 2.91
CA SER A 48 2.83 13.39 3.17
C SER A 48 3.16 14.22 1.92
N PHE A 49 3.06 13.63 0.74
CA PHE A 49 3.21 14.34 -0.53
C PHE A 49 2.07 15.35 -0.75
N ALA A 50 0.81 14.99 -0.47
CA ALA A 50 -0.32 15.91 -0.54
C ALA A 50 -0.14 17.11 0.43
N LEU A 51 0.41 16.88 1.64
CA LEU A 51 0.77 17.96 2.55
C LEU A 51 1.88 18.88 2.02
N LEU A 52 2.84 18.33 1.28
CA LEU A 52 3.86 19.14 0.61
C LEU A 52 3.24 19.97 -0.52
N MET A 53 2.33 19.38 -1.30
CA MET A 53 1.64 20.05 -2.39
C MET A 53 0.69 21.17 -1.91
N ALA A 54 0.18 21.09 -0.69
CA ALA A 54 -0.67 22.13 -0.08
C ALA A 54 0.12 23.31 0.51
N ARG A 55 1.45 23.39 0.31
CA ARG A 55 2.26 24.51 0.83
C ARG A 55 2.26 25.69 -0.14
N THR A 56 2.36 26.90 0.41
CA THR A 56 2.48 28.14 -0.38
C THR A 56 3.83 28.26 -1.11
N ASP A 57 4.87 27.58 -0.62
CA ASP A 57 6.22 27.56 -1.20
C ASP A 57 6.50 26.32 -2.08
N VAL A 58 5.46 25.61 -2.52
CA VAL A 58 5.55 24.36 -3.28
C VAL A 58 6.40 24.48 -4.55
N ILE A 59 6.30 25.60 -5.25
CA ILE A 59 7.06 25.87 -6.48
C ILE A 59 8.57 25.86 -6.19
N ASN A 60 8.98 26.52 -5.12
CA ASN A 60 10.39 26.59 -4.73
C ASN A 60 10.91 25.23 -4.25
N LEU A 61 10.08 24.48 -3.54
CA LEU A 61 10.44 23.16 -3.02
C LEU A 61 10.79 22.19 -4.14
N PHE A 62 10.02 22.17 -5.23
CA PHE A 62 10.17 21.23 -6.33
C PHE A 62 10.89 21.81 -7.57
N LYS A 63 11.47 23.02 -7.48
CA LYS A 63 12.10 23.69 -8.64
C LYS A 63 13.16 22.83 -9.37
N ASN A 64 13.89 22.00 -8.65
CA ASN A 64 14.96 21.14 -9.20
C ASN A 64 14.53 19.67 -9.39
N LEU A 65 13.25 19.36 -9.23
CA LEU A 65 12.74 18.00 -9.38
C LEU A 65 12.98 17.50 -10.82
N LYS A 66 13.52 16.28 -10.94
CA LYS A 66 13.76 15.60 -12.24
C LYS A 66 12.92 14.34 -12.37
N PHE A 67 12.71 13.61 -11.28
CA PHE A 67 12.05 12.31 -11.29
C PHE A 67 11.04 12.19 -10.16
N VAL A 68 9.93 11.52 -10.43
CA VAL A 68 9.01 10.98 -9.45
C VAL A 68 8.95 9.47 -9.64
N ILE A 69 9.30 8.72 -8.61
CA ILE A 69 9.27 7.26 -8.62
C ILE A 69 8.08 6.82 -7.76
N ILE A 70 7.20 6.00 -8.34
CA ILE A 70 6.04 5.41 -7.67
C ILE A 70 6.33 3.92 -7.54
N ASP A 71 6.62 3.50 -6.33
CA ASP A 71 6.87 2.11 -6.00
C ASP A 71 5.54 1.37 -5.74
N GLU A 72 5.51 0.06 -6.00
CA GLU A 72 4.32 -0.81 -5.89
C GLU A 72 3.09 -0.20 -6.61
N LEU A 73 3.30 0.27 -7.84
CA LEU A 73 2.34 1.04 -8.63
C LEU A 73 0.95 0.38 -8.69
N HIS A 74 0.89 -0.96 -8.75
CA HIS A 74 -0.36 -1.72 -8.82
C HIS A 74 -1.29 -1.48 -7.62
N THR A 75 -0.75 -1.12 -6.46
CA THR A 75 -1.55 -0.88 -5.23
C THR A 75 -2.36 0.42 -5.29
N PHE A 76 -2.10 1.27 -6.27
CA PHE A 76 -2.74 2.57 -6.43
C PHE A 76 -3.88 2.61 -7.43
N PHE A 77 -4.08 1.56 -8.25
CA PHE A 77 -5.07 1.61 -9.33
C PHE A 77 -6.51 1.66 -8.84
N ASP A 78 -6.83 0.90 -7.80
CA ASP A 78 -8.17 0.82 -7.21
C ASP A 78 -8.17 1.28 -5.74
N SER A 79 -7.65 2.48 -5.51
CA SER A 79 -7.60 3.00 -4.15
C SER A 79 -7.73 4.52 -4.09
N LYS A 80 -8.44 5.01 -3.09
CA LYS A 80 -8.53 6.46 -2.81
C LYS A 80 -7.15 7.09 -2.59
N ARG A 81 -6.18 6.32 -2.05
CA ARG A 81 -4.77 6.77 -1.95
C ARG A 81 -4.13 6.98 -3.33
N GLY A 82 -4.46 6.12 -4.29
CA GLY A 82 -4.02 6.27 -5.68
C GLY A 82 -4.67 7.48 -6.35
N HIS A 83 -5.95 7.74 -6.10
CA HIS A 83 -6.61 8.94 -6.57
C HIS A 83 -5.94 10.21 -6.05
N LEU A 84 -5.64 10.26 -4.74
CA LEU A 84 -4.93 11.37 -4.12
C LEU A 84 -3.52 11.57 -4.72
N LEU A 85 -2.78 10.47 -4.90
CA LEU A 85 -1.46 10.49 -5.52
C LEU A 85 -1.52 11.03 -6.95
N SER A 86 -2.43 10.52 -7.77
CA SER A 86 -2.58 10.91 -9.17
C SER A 86 -2.93 12.39 -9.34
N LEU A 87 -3.85 12.93 -8.53
CA LEU A 87 -4.18 14.36 -8.52
C LEU A 87 -2.96 15.22 -8.17
N ASN A 88 -2.19 14.84 -7.15
CA ASN A 88 -1.02 15.61 -6.74
C ASN A 88 0.12 15.50 -7.74
N VAL A 89 0.29 14.37 -8.43
CA VAL A 89 1.25 14.22 -9.54
C VAL A 89 0.85 15.08 -10.74
N ALA A 90 -0.44 15.09 -11.11
CA ALA A 90 -0.96 15.95 -12.18
C ALA A 90 -0.74 17.43 -11.85
N ARG A 91 -1.02 17.83 -10.61
CA ARG A 91 -0.73 19.19 -10.15
C ARG A 91 0.75 19.53 -10.16
N LEU A 92 1.62 18.61 -9.74
CA LEU A 92 3.06 18.84 -9.77
C LEU A 92 3.58 19.03 -11.21
N ARG A 93 3.01 18.30 -12.17
CA ARG A 93 3.33 18.48 -13.62
C ARG A 93 2.97 19.86 -14.14
N SER A 94 1.88 20.47 -13.67
CA SER A 94 1.54 21.84 -14.06
C SER A 94 2.50 22.89 -13.51
N ILE A 95 3.20 22.57 -12.40
CA ILE A 95 4.23 23.44 -11.80
C ILE A 95 5.57 23.28 -12.52
N LYS A 96 5.97 22.05 -12.84
CA LYS A 96 7.25 21.72 -13.45
C LYS A 96 7.21 20.41 -14.24
N PRO A 97 7.83 20.31 -15.43
CA PRO A 97 8.02 19.04 -16.11
C PRO A 97 9.03 18.14 -15.38
N PHE A 98 8.72 16.85 -15.29
CA PHE A 98 9.57 15.81 -14.72
C PHE A 98 9.21 14.45 -15.35
N GLN A 99 10.10 13.48 -15.22
CA GLN A 99 9.83 12.10 -15.60
C GLN A 99 9.17 11.33 -14.45
N VAL A 100 8.13 10.53 -14.79
CA VAL A 100 7.51 9.60 -13.83
C VAL A 100 7.98 8.19 -14.13
N ILE A 101 8.35 7.45 -13.10
CA ILE A 101 8.78 6.06 -13.17
C ILE A 101 7.86 5.26 -12.25
N GLY A 102 7.16 4.26 -12.77
CA GLY A 102 6.39 3.31 -11.99
C GLY A 102 7.14 2.00 -11.85
N LEU A 103 7.23 1.49 -10.63
CA LEU A 103 7.80 0.18 -10.31
C LEU A 103 6.69 -0.74 -9.85
N SER A 104 6.69 -1.98 -10.31
CA SER A 104 5.77 -3.01 -9.85
C SER A 104 6.32 -4.40 -10.16
N ALA A 105 6.19 -5.30 -9.20
CA ALA A 105 6.58 -6.70 -9.38
C ALA A 105 5.53 -7.50 -10.17
N THR A 106 4.25 -7.12 -10.06
CA THR A 106 3.12 -7.87 -10.63
C THR A 106 2.21 -6.91 -11.38
N LEU A 107 2.22 -6.96 -12.71
CA LEU A 107 1.34 -6.20 -13.59
C LEU A 107 0.87 -7.10 -14.73
N LYS A 108 -0.44 -7.31 -14.87
CA LYS A 108 -1.05 -7.96 -16.02
C LYS A 108 -1.31 -6.93 -17.13
N ASN A 109 -1.95 -5.82 -16.79
CA ASN A 109 -2.29 -4.78 -17.76
C ASN A 109 -1.27 -3.63 -17.80
N THR A 110 -0.16 -3.86 -18.49
CA THR A 110 0.90 -2.86 -18.64
C THR A 110 0.43 -1.60 -19.38
N ASN A 111 -0.58 -1.69 -20.25
CA ASN A 111 -1.15 -0.53 -20.94
C ASN A 111 -1.92 0.38 -19.99
N LEU A 112 -2.64 -0.19 -19.03
CA LEU A 112 -3.31 0.55 -17.99
C LEU A 112 -2.30 1.29 -17.10
N ALA A 113 -1.25 0.59 -16.67
CA ALA A 113 -0.17 1.18 -15.89
C ALA A 113 0.49 2.37 -16.60
N LYS A 114 0.76 2.25 -17.91
CA LYS A 114 1.29 3.35 -18.72
C LYS A 114 0.36 4.56 -18.74
N LYS A 115 -0.95 4.34 -18.92
CA LYS A 115 -1.96 5.41 -18.92
C LYS A 115 -2.10 6.07 -17.56
N TYR A 116 -2.05 5.29 -16.49
CA TYR A 116 -2.09 5.81 -15.11
C TYR A 116 -0.91 6.74 -14.82
N LEU A 117 0.29 6.39 -15.29
CA LEU A 117 1.49 7.22 -15.12
C LEU A 117 1.47 8.48 -15.97
N SER A 118 0.93 8.41 -17.17
CA SER A 118 0.91 9.54 -18.09
C SER A 118 -0.14 9.35 -19.17
N ASN A 119 -0.93 10.39 -19.44
CA ASN A 119 -1.84 10.44 -20.59
C ASN A 119 -1.08 10.47 -21.95
N ASN A 120 0.23 10.71 -21.93
CA ASN A 120 1.07 10.72 -23.12
C ASN A 120 1.43 9.30 -23.58
N LYS A 121 1.39 9.06 -24.89
CA LYS A 121 1.71 7.76 -25.52
C LYS A 121 3.18 7.31 -25.38
N ASN A 122 4.05 8.12 -24.79
CA ASN A 122 5.50 7.91 -24.77
C ASN A 122 6.01 7.14 -23.52
N THR A 123 5.14 6.51 -22.75
CA THR A 123 5.58 5.69 -21.60
C THR A 123 6.21 4.38 -22.09
N LYS A 124 7.50 4.20 -21.82
CA LYS A 124 8.24 2.97 -22.15
C LYS A 124 8.05 1.93 -21.05
N LEU A 125 7.89 0.68 -21.42
CA LEU A 125 7.92 -0.47 -20.53
C LEU A 125 9.33 -1.08 -20.55
N VAL A 126 9.89 -1.29 -19.38
CA VAL A 126 11.08 -2.12 -19.19
C VAL A 126 10.65 -3.28 -18.30
N SER A 127 10.75 -4.49 -18.80
CA SER A 127 10.40 -5.71 -18.06
C SER A 127 11.61 -6.63 -17.99
N THR A 128 11.79 -7.22 -16.81
CA THR A 128 12.72 -8.32 -16.59
C THR A 128 11.90 -9.54 -16.23
N HIS A 129 12.14 -10.66 -16.87
CA HIS A 129 11.49 -11.92 -16.51
C HIS A 129 12.44 -12.73 -15.64
N SER A 130 11.97 -13.22 -14.50
CA SER A 130 12.65 -14.27 -13.77
C SER A 130 12.69 -15.53 -14.66
N LYS A 131 13.86 -16.10 -14.87
CA LYS A 131 14.00 -17.31 -15.69
C LYS A 131 13.59 -18.58 -14.95
N VAL A 132 13.40 -18.51 -13.64
CA VAL A 132 13.12 -19.67 -12.79
C VAL A 132 11.72 -19.53 -12.21
N ALA A 133 10.86 -20.49 -12.57
CA ALA A 133 9.51 -20.58 -12.02
C ALA A 133 9.57 -20.95 -10.52
N PRO A 134 8.65 -20.44 -9.67
CA PRO A 134 8.61 -20.83 -8.27
C PRO A 134 8.16 -22.29 -8.12
N GLU A 135 8.69 -22.98 -7.12
CA GLU A 135 8.29 -24.33 -6.73
C GLU A 135 7.17 -24.25 -5.69
N ILE A 136 5.93 -24.57 -6.10
CA ILE A 136 4.76 -24.48 -5.23
C ILE A 136 4.21 -25.88 -4.96
N THR A 137 4.09 -26.24 -3.69
CA THR A 137 3.48 -27.48 -3.25
C THR A 137 2.29 -27.22 -2.34
N ILE A 138 1.32 -28.13 -2.31
CA ILE A 138 0.25 -28.13 -1.32
C ILE A 138 0.65 -29.13 -0.24
N LEU A 139 0.56 -28.71 1.01
CA LEU A 139 0.93 -29.56 2.14
C LEU A 139 0.07 -30.81 2.15
N ASN A 140 0.71 -31.97 2.07
CA ASN A 140 0.05 -33.25 2.23
C ASN A 140 0.13 -33.63 3.72
N SER A 141 -1.02 -33.60 4.39
CA SER A 141 -1.17 -34.11 5.75
C SER A 141 -1.73 -35.51 5.73
N GLY A 142 -1.25 -36.38 6.58
CA GLY A 142 -1.85 -37.70 6.81
C GLY A 142 -3.24 -37.63 7.46
N ASN A 143 -3.63 -36.47 7.95
CA ASN A 143 -4.93 -36.23 8.57
C ASN A 143 -5.94 -35.69 7.56
N ARG A 144 -7.22 -35.99 7.81
CA ARG A 144 -8.32 -35.51 6.96
C ARG A 144 -8.46 -33.99 7.11
N ILE A 145 -8.53 -33.29 5.99
CA ILE A 145 -8.84 -31.86 5.95
C ILE A 145 -10.28 -31.65 6.44
N PRO A 146 -10.52 -30.74 7.39
CA PRO A 146 -11.88 -30.46 7.87
C PRO A 146 -12.74 -29.81 6.79
N TRP A 147 -14.05 -29.98 6.87
CA TRP A 147 -14.99 -29.34 5.93
C TRP A 147 -15.07 -27.82 6.13
N SER A 148 -14.89 -27.34 7.35
CA SER A 148 -15.00 -25.93 7.71
C SER A 148 -13.98 -25.57 8.77
N GLY A 149 -13.77 -24.26 8.98
CA GLY A 149 -12.82 -23.72 9.93
C GLY A 149 -11.67 -23.00 9.23
N HIS A 150 -10.91 -22.24 10.00
CA HIS A 150 -9.81 -21.40 9.51
C HIS A 150 -8.51 -21.66 10.27
N SER A 151 -8.41 -22.80 10.96
CA SER A 151 -7.21 -23.16 11.72
C SER A 151 -6.56 -24.42 11.14
N PRO A 152 -5.25 -24.44 10.91
CA PRO A 152 -4.55 -25.60 10.35
C PRO A 152 -4.22 -26.66 11.40
N ARG A 153 -5.02 -26.80 12.48
CA ARG A 153 -4.73 -27.73 13.59
C ARG A 153 -4.51 -29.18 13.15
N TYR A 154 -5.21 -29.60 12.09
CA TYR A 154 -5.11 -30.94 11.54
C TYR A 154 -3.72 -31.25 10.96
N ALA A 155 -2.97 -30.22 10.56
CA ALA A 155 -1.68 -30.33 9.88
C ALA A 155 -0.53 -29.66 10.69
N LEU A 156 -0.75 -29.38 11.98
CA LEU A 156 0.19 -28.60 12.77
C LEU A 156 1.56 -29.30 12.91
N SER A 157 1.59 -30.61 13.06
CA SER A 157 2.81 -31.42 13.13
C SER A 157 3.59 -31.40 11.85
N GLU A 158 2.89 -31.46 10.71
CA GLU A 158 3.50 -31.40 9.37
C GLU A 158 4.02 -30.01 9.06
N ILE A 159 3.28 -28.95 9.42
CA ILE A 159 3.76 -27.56 9.32
C ILE A 159 5.06 -27.41 10.11
N TYR A 160 5.08 -27.88 11.36
CA TYR A 160 6.26 -27.77 12.18
C TYR A 160 7.43 -28.60 11.61
N SER A 161 7.16 -29.77 11.07
CA SER A 161 8.15 -30.63 10.42
C SER A 161 8.75 -29.94 9.20
N GLU A 162 7.94 -29.23 8.40
CA GLU A 162 8.47 -28.45 7.26
C GLU A 162 9.33 -27.28 7.74
N ILE A 163 8.92 -26.54 8.78
CA ILE A 163 9.73 -25.45 9.36
C ILE A 163 11.12 -25.96 9.79
N LEU A 164 11.20 -27.18 10.33
CA LEU A 164 12.46 -27.76 10.79
C LEU A 164 13.45 -28.10 9.67
N LYS A 165 12.98 -28.29 8.44
CA LYS A 165 13.83 -28.61 7.27
C LYS A 165 14.60 -27.38 6.76
N PHE A 166 14.16 -26.18 7.10
CA PHE A 166 14.70 -24.93 6.59
C PHE A 166 15.31 -24.09 7.70
N LYS A 167 16.27 -23.27 7.32
CA LYS A 167 16.95 -22.37 8.25
C LYS A 167 16.06 -21.19 8.63
N SER A 168 15.33 -20.67 7.63
CA SER A 168 14.45 -19.52 7.80
C SER A 168 13.13 -19.69 7.04
N SER A 169 12.01 -19.35 7.67
CA SER A 169 10.68 -19.52 7.08
C SER A 169 9.72 -18.38 7.46
N ILE A 170 8.83 -18.03 6.54
CA ILE A 170 7.72 -17.12 6.80
C ILE A 170 6.39 -17.87 6.58
N LEU A 171 5.51 -17.80 7.58
CA LEU A 171 4.17 -18.35 7.53
C LEU A 171 3.16 -17.20 7.40
N PHE A 172 2.61 -17.00 6.23
CA PHE A 172 1.57 -16.01 5.99
C PHE A 172 0.20 -16.55 6.36
N VAL A 173 -0.54 -15.76 7.12
CA VAL A 173 -1.96 -16.01 7.45
C VAL A 173 -2.83 -14.85 6.98
N ASN A 174 -4.15 -15.07 6.90
CA ASN A 174 -5.07 -14.08 6.36
C ASN A 174 -5.56 -13.06 7.41
N THR A 175 -5.60 -13.43 8.69
CA THR A 175 -6.10 -12.58 9.77
C THR A 175 -5.15 -12.54 10.97
N ARG A 176 -5.29 -11.49 11.78
CA ARG A 176 -4.50 -11.34 13.02
C ARG A 176 -4.80 -12.45 14.01
N ALA A 177 -6.08 -12.82 14.15
CA ALA A 177 -6.49 -13.91 15.04
C ALA A 177 -5.86 -15.24 14.62
N GLN A 178 -5.79 -15.53 13.31
CA GLN A 178 -5.09 -16.72 12.81
C GLN A 178 -3.59 -16.66 13.13
N ALA A 179 -2.95 -15.47 13.07
CA ALA A 179 -1.55 -15.33 13.42
C ALA A 179 -1.27 -15.68 14.88
N GLU A 180 -2.08 -15.15 15.80
CA GLU A 180 -1.96 -15.43 17.23
C GLU A 180 -2.19 -16.92 17.55
N ILE A 181 -3.29 -17.50 17.04
CA ILE A 181 -3.63 -18.91 17.28
C ILE A 181 -2.55 -19.85 16.71
N LEU A 182 -2.05 -19.57 15.50
CA LEU A 182 -1.01 -20.38 14.89
C LEU A 182 0.31 -20.27 15.66
N PHE A 183 0.68 -19.04 16.06
CA PHE A 183 1.88 -18.80 16.87
C PHE A 183 1.83 -19.58 18.19
N GLU A 184 0.75 -19.46 18.96
CA GLU A 184 0.57 -20.21 20.21
C GLU A 184 0.65 -21.73 19.97
N SER A 185 -0.04 -22.22 18.93
CA SER A 185 -0.05 -23.66 18.61
C SER A 185 1.34 -24.18 18.25
N LEU A 186 2.10 -23.42 17.44
CA LEU A 186 3.48 -23.77 17.10
C LEU A 186 4.40 -23.69 18.31
N TRP A 187 4.21 -22.68 19.16
CA TRP A 187 4.99 -22.53 20.38
C TRP A 187 4.80 -23.71 21.34
N ALA A 188 3.56 -24.20 21.48
CA ALA A 188 3.24 -25.35 22.32
C ALA A 188 3.93 -26.66 21.90
N ILE A 189 4.17 -26.86 20.60
CA ILE A 189 4.84 -28.07 20.06
C ILE A 189 6.32 -27.85 19.75
N ASN A 190 6.88 -26.69 20.08
CA ASN A 190 8.25 -26.30 19.73
C ASN A 190 9.32 -27.03 20.58
N ASN A 191 9.45 -28.34 20.39
CA ASN A 191 10.37 -29.19 21.14
C ASN A 191 11.84 -29.04 20.70
N LYS A 192 12.11 -28.39 19.56
CA LYS A 192 13.45 -28.12 19.04
C LYS A 192 13.94 -26.70 19.33
N ASN A 193 13.19 -25.93 20.13
CA ASN A 193 13.52 -24.55 20.50
C ASN A 193 13.79 -23.64 19.29
N LYS A 194 13.07 -23.83 18.17
CA LYS A 194 13.10 -22.91 17.05
C LYS A 194 12.72 -21.50 17.52
N LYS A 195 13.43 -20.50 17.05
CA LYS A 195 13.14 -19.09 17.34
C LYS A 195 11.99 -18.60 16.47
N ILE A 196 10.76 -18.73 17.01
CA ILE A 196 9.53 -18.35 16.32
C ILE A 196 9.09 -16.96 16.79
N ALA A 197 8.75 -16.09 15.87
CA ALA A 197 8.20 -14.75 16.12
C ALA A 197 6.84 -14.57 15.46
N ILE A 198 6.09 -13.55 15.91
CA ILE A 198 4.82 -13.13 15.31
C ILE A 198 4.94 -11.69 14.83
N HIS A 199 4.30 -11.37 13.69
CA HIS A 199 4.29 -10.03 13.15
C HIS A 199 2.95 -9.66 12.49
N HIS A 200 2.23 -8.69 13.06
CA HIS A 200 1.00 -8.13 12.50
C HIS A 200 0.77 -6.68 12.93
N GLY A 201 -0.14 -5.99 12.23
CA GLY A 201 -0.35 -4.56 12.41
C GLY A 201 -0.84 -4.09 13.79
N SER A 202 -1.38 -4.99 14.63
CA SER A 202 -1.84 -4.64 15.98
C SER A 202 -0.75 -4.71 17.06
N LEU A 203 0.42 -5.27 16.74
CA LEU A 203 1.55 -5.23 17.67
C LEU A 203 2.04 -3.79 17.86
N GLU A 204 2.55 -3.50 19.05
CA GLU A 204 3.20 -2.22 19.32
C GLU A 204 4.32 -1.95 18.31
N LYS A 205 4.47 -0.69 17.92
CA LYS A 205 5.42 -0.28 16.88
C LYS A 205 6.87 -0.67 17.21
N GLU A 206 7.25 -0.55 18.49
CA GLU A 206 8.60 -0.88 18.94
C GLU A 206 8.87 -2.39 18.86
N LEU A 207 7.86 -3.19 19.24
CA LEU A 207 7.95 -4.64 19.15
C LEU A 207 8.06 -5.09 17.68
N ARG A 208 7.26 -4.52 16.77
CA ARG A 208 7.37 -4.81 15.34
C ARG A 208 8.77 -4.53 14.80
N LYS A 209 9.31 -3.35 15.09
CA LYS A 209 10.67 -2.99 14.68
C LYS A 209 11.75 -3.91 15.26
N LYS A 210 11.56 -4.38 16.50
CA LYS A 210 12.46 -5.35 17.10
C LYS A 210 12.43 -6.67 16.34
N VAL A 211 11.23 -7.20 16.07
CA VAL A 211 11.07 -8.45 15.30
C VAL A 211 11.67 -8.28 13.90
N GLU A 212 11.39 -7.18 13.21
CA GLU A 212 11.95 -6.86 11.89
C GLU A 212 13.49 -6.88 11.91
N LYS A 213 14.10 -6.27 12.92
CA LYS A 213 15.55 -6.26 13.10
C LYS A 213 16.11 -7.66 13.34
N GLU A 214 15.52 -8.42 14.27
CA GLU A 214 15.94 -9.78 14.61
C GLU A 214 15.84 -10.75 13.42
N ILE A 215 14.87 -10.52 12.51
CA ILE A 215 14.77 -11.30 11.26
C ILE A 215 15.92 -10.95 10.31
N VAL A 216 16.17 -9.66 10.08
CA VAL A 216 17.27 -9.21 9.19
C VAL A 216 18.63 -9.68 9.68
N GLU A 217 18.82 -9.73 10.99
CA GLU A 217 20.06 -10.24 11.64
C GLU A 217 20.14 -11.78 11.64
N GLY A 218 19.07 -12.47 11.19
CA GLY A 218 19.02 -13.94 11.14
C GLY A 218 18.87 -14.61 12.51
N HIS A 219 18.43 -13.86 13.52
CA HIS A 219 18.19 -14.37 14.86
C HIS A 219 16.82 -15.05 15.00
N VAL A 220 15.87 -14.73 14.16
CA VAL A 220 14.55 -15.37 14.07
C VAL A 220 14.56 -16.37 12.93
N GLU A 221 14.11 -17.59 13.20
CA GLU A 221 14.15 -18.71 12.24
C GLU A 221 12.79 -18.98 11.59
N CYS A 222 11.69 -18.52 12.25
CA CYS A 222 10.34 -18.65 11.72
C CYS A 222 9.50 -17.44 12.14
N VAL A 223 8.73 -16.88 11.20
CA VAL A 223 7.82 -15.77 11.48
C VAL A 223 6.41 -16.11 11.02
N VAL A 224 5.45 -15.98 11.94
CA VAL A 224 4.02 -16.02 11.60
C VAL A 224 3.55 -14.59 11.35
N ALA A 225 3.08 -14.30 10.14
CA ALA A 225 2.78 -12.94 9.73
C ALA A 225 1.45 -12.80 8.97
N THR A 226 0.84 -11.63 9.08
CA THR A 226 -0.23 -11.20 8.17
C THR A 226 0.35 -10.44 6.98
N SER A 227 -0.48 -9.72 6.23
CA SER A 227 -0.05 -8.85 5.13
C SER A 227 0.95 -7.74 5.52
N SER A 228 1.24 -7.58 6.80
CA SER A 228 2.24 -6.61 7.30
C SER A 228 3.65 -6.87 6.78
N LEU A 229 3.93 -8.07 6.27
CA LEU A 229 5.21 -8.47 5.68
C LEU A 229 5.12 -8.75 4.16
N ASP A 230 3.97 -8.50 3.53
CA ASP A 230 3.82 -8.65 2.08
C ASP A 230 4.75 -7.70 1.31
N LEU A 231 5.00 -6.50 1.86
CA LEU A 231 5.70 -5.39 1.19
C LEU A 231 6.83 -4.80 2.06
N GLY A 232 7.84 -4.25 1.42
CA GLY A 232 8.70 -3.22 2.00
C GLY A 232 9.92 -3.68 2.81
N LEU A 233 10.17 -4.96 3.01
CA LEU A 233 11.35 -5.42 3.75
C LEU A 233 12.15 -6.45 2.93
N ASP A 234 13.46 -6.24 2.88
CA ASP A 234 14.41 -7.23 2.38
C ASP A 234 14.85 -8.12 3.57
N TRP A 235 14.21 -9.26 3.67
CA TRP A 235 14.33 -10.19 4.79
C TRP A 235 15.63 -11.01 4.79
N GLY A 236 16.54 -10.72 3.87
CA GLY A 236 17.70 -11.59 3.67
C GLY A 236 17.29 -12.91 3.03
N ASN A 237 17.96 -13.99 3.36
CA ASN A 237 17.70 -15.30 2.77
C ASN A 237 16.58 -16.01 3.53
N ILE A 238 15.33 -15.87 3.07
CA ILE A 238 14.23 -16.72 3.48
C ILE A 238 14.22 -17.96 2.60
N ASP A 239 14.28 -19.15 3.20
CA ASP A 239 14.34 -20.40 2.47
C ASP A 239 12.97 -20.93 2.07
N LEU A 240 11.94 -20.66 2.91
CA LEU A 240 10.59 -21.18 2.73
C LEU A 240 9.54 -20.13 3.01
N VAL A 241 8.55 -20.03 2.13
CA VAL A 241 7.28 -19.32 2.37
C VAL A 241 6.16 -20.33 2.52
N MET A 242 5.37 -20.24 3.59
CA MET A 242 4.15 -21.01 3.74
C MET A 242 2.94 -20.07 3.72
N GLN A 243 1.93 -20.41 2.95
CA GLN A 243 0.64 -19.72 2.95
C GLN A 243 -0.37 -20.60 3.69
N ILE A 244 -0.82 -20.14 4.85
CA ILE A 244 -1.83 -20.81 5.68
C ILE A 244 -3.20 -20.23 5.35
N GLY A 245 -4.10 -21.10 4.92
CA GLY A 245 -5.36 -20.70 4.28
C GLY A 245 -5.17 -20.36 2.81
N ALA A 246 -6.27 -20.26 2.07
CA ALA A 246 -6.22 -19.85 0.68
C ALA A 246 -5.67 -18.45 0.50
N PRO A 247 -4.81 -18.19 -0.50
CA PRO A 247 -4.33 -16.86 -0.78
C PRO A 247 -5.46 -15.95 -1.25
N LYS A 248 -5.49 -14.71 -0.76
CA LYS A 248 -6.45 -13.71 -1.22
C LYS A 248 -5.95 -13.01 -2.50
N GLY A 249 -5.80 -13.80 -3.57
CA GLY A 249 -5.34 -13.37 -4.89
C GLY A 249 -3.98 -13.97 -5.29
N VAL A 250 -3.85 -14.25 -6.59
CA VAL A 250 -2.64 -14.87 -7.18
C VAL A 250 -1.48 -13.87 -7.18
N ALA A 251 -1.74 -12.60 -7.50
CA ALA A 251 -0.73 -11.55 -7.48
C ALA A 251 -0.08 -11.42 -6.09
N ARG A 252 -0.90 -11.47 -5.02
CA ARG A 252 -0.40 -11.45 -3.64
C ARG A 252 0.41 -12.71 -3.30
N LEU A 253 -0.06 -13.88 -3.76
CA LEU A 253 0.69 -15.12 -3.58
C LEU A 253 2.08 -15.02 -4.21
N VAL A 254 2.16 -14.55 -5.45
CA VAL A 254 3.44 -14.34 -6.17
C VAL A 254 4.36 -13.38 -5.42
N GLN A 255 3.82 -12.28 -4.88
CA GLN A 255 4.58 -11.33 -4.05
C GLN A 255 5.14 -11.97 -2.78
N ARG A 256 4.33 -12.81 -2.09
CA ARG A 256 4.75 -13.57 -0.91
C ARG A 256 5.83 -14.59 -1.24
N ILE A 257 5.64 -15.35 -2.31
CA ILE A 257 6.62 -16.32 -2.80
C ILE A 257 7.94 -15.63 -3.16
N GLY A 258 7.87 -14.43 -3.75
CA GLY A 258 9.03 -13.61 -4.05
C GLY A 258 9.83 -13.16 -2.81
N ARG A 259 9.36 -13.41 -1.57
CA ARG A 259 10.15 -13.22 -0.34
C ARG A 259 11.14 -14.37 -0.09
N ALA A 260 10.91 -15.54 -0.71
CA ALA A 260 11.85 -16.65 -0.62
C ALA A 260 12.92 -16.57 -1.71
N ASN A 261 14.14 -16.96 -1.36
CA ASN A 261 15.28 -17.14 -2.28
C ASN A 261 15.57 -15.94 -3.20
N HIS A 262 16.23 -14.91 -2.69
CA HIS A 262 16.71 -13.77 -3.48
C HIS A 262 17.92 -14.09 -4.39
N THR A 263 18.31 -15.35 -4.55
CA THR A 263 19.38 -15.73 -5.46
C THR A 263 18.86 -15.95 -6.88
N ILE A 264 19.53 -15.37 -7.85
CA ILE A 264 19.07 -15.24 -9.26
C ILE A 264 18.79 -16.61 -9.94
N ASN A 265 19.35 -17.71 -9.44
CA ASN A 265 19.34 -19.01 -10.11
C ASN A 265 18.63 -20.14 -9.34
N THR A 266 18.02 -19.87 -8.20
CA THR A 266 17.30 -20.89 -7.43
C THR A 266 15.81 -20.58 -7.38
N PRO A 267 14.92 -21.60 -7.52
CA PRO A 267 13.49 -21.37 -7.45
C PRO A 267 13.07 -20.95 -6.04
N SER A 268 12.20 -19.96 -5.94
CA SER A 268 11.51 -19.63 -4.69
C SER A 268 10.61 -20.80 -4.29
N ARG A 269 10.65 -21.21 -3.01
CA ARG A 269 9.84 -22.33 -2.49
C ARG A 269 8.66 -21.86 -1.69
N ALA A 270 7.50 -22.41 -2.02
CA ALA A 270 6.26 -22.11 -1.31
C ALA A 270 5.45 -23.38 -1.01
N ILE A 271 4.84 -23.41 0.17
CA ILE A 271 3.92 -24.45 0.58
C ILE A 271 2.56 -23.81 0.89
N LEU A 272 1.50 -24.26 0.22
CA LEU A 272 0.12 -23.86 0.51
C LEU A 272 -0.47 -24.85 1.51
N VAL A 273 -1.07 -24.32 2.57
CA VAL A 273 -1.67 -25.13 3.65
C VAL A 273 -3.14 -24.75 3.76
N PRO A 274 -4.06 -25.47 3.10
CA PRO A 274 -5.49 -25.21 3.21
C PRO A 274 -5.97 -25.48 4.64
N THR A 275 -6.89 -24.68 5.17
CA THR A 275 -7.45 -24.90 6.50
C THR A 275 -8.78 -25.67 6.48
N ASN A 276 -9.40 -25.79 5.29
CA ASN A 276 -10.62 -26.56 5.05
C ASN A 276 -10.69 -27.05 3.60
N CYS A 277 -11.69 -27.90 3.29
CA CYS A 277 -11.84 -28.51 1.98
C CYS A 277 -12.09 -27.49 0.85
N PHE A 278 -12.76 -26.36 1.11
CA PHE A 278 -12.98 -25.32 0.09
C PHE A 278 -11.68 -24.60 -0.23
N GLU A 279 -10.91 -24.23 0.78
CA GLU A 279 -9.59 -23.61 0.59
C GLU A 279 -8.59 -24.55 -0.10
N TYR A 280 -8.78 -25.87 -0.02
CA TYR A 280 -7.96 -26.82 -0.77
C TYR A 280 -8.14 -26.64 -2.29
N VAL A 281 -9.39 -26.48 -2.75
CA VAL A 281 -9.69 -26.21 -4.16
C VAL A 281 -9.11 -24.85 -4.58
N GLU A 282 -9.25 -23.83 -3.74
CA GLU A 282 -8.67 -22.50 -3.98
C GLU A 282 -7.14 -22.55 -4.06
N CYS A 283 -6.49 -23.35 -3.22
CA CYS A 283 -5.03 -23.54 -3.26
C CYS A 283 -4.58 -24.23 -4.55
N ILE A 284 -5.34 -25.24 -5.06
CA ILE A 284 -5.08 -25.88 -6.36
C ILE A 284 -5.16 -24.83 -7.47
N ALA A 285 -6.27 -24.09 -7.53
CA ALA A 285 -6.47 -23.05 -8.53
C ALA A 285 -5.38 -21.98 -8.50
N ALA A 286 -5.00 -21.51 -7.29
CA ALA A 286 -3.95 -20.52 -7.13
C ALA A 286 -2.58 -21.04 -7.61
N LYS A 287 -2.24 -22.31 -7.32
CA LYS A 287 -1.03 -22.95 -7.82
C LYS A 287 -1.02 -23.00 -9.35
N GLU A 288 -2.10 -23.51 -9.96
CA GLU A 288 -2.23 -23.58 -11.42
C GLU A 288 -2.13 -22.20 -12.08
N CYS A 289 -2.76 -21.16 -11.50
CA CYS A 289 -2.66 -19.80 -11.99
C CYS A 289 -1.21 -19.30 -11.99
N VAL A 290 -0.43 -19.58 -10.93
CA VAL A 290 0.99 -19.18 -10.88
C VAL A 290 1.81 -19.93 -11.93
N GLU A 291 1.59 -21.24 -12.08
CA GLU A 291 2.28 -22.07 -13.09
C GLU A 291 1.98 -21.61 -14.52
N LEU A 292 0.76 -21.17 -14.79
CA LEU A 292 0.32 -20.59 -16.06
C LEU A 292 0.66 -19.11 -16.24
N ASN A 293 1.32 -18.47 -15.28
CA ASN A 293 1.55 -17.01 -15.22
C ASN A 293 0.26 -16.20 -15.38
N PHE A 294 -0.85 -16.73 -14.88
CA PHE A 294 -2.13 -16.06 -14.90
C PHE A 294 -2.30 -15.23 -13.64
N LEU A 295 -2.32 -13.90 -13.79
CA LEU A 295 -2.64 -12.96 -12.73
C LEU A 295 -4.06 -12.44 -12.90
N GLU A 296 -4.69 -12.02 -11.81
CA GLU A 296 -5.97 -11.32 -11.87
C GLU A 296 -5.81 -10.00 -12.64
N ASP A 297 -6.91 -9.57 -13.27
CA ASP A 297 -6.94 -8.24 -13.86
C ASP A 297 -6.91 -7.19 -12.75
N GLU A 298 -6.08 -6.17 -12.91
CA GLU A 298 -6.10 -5.03 -12.02
C GLU A 298 -7.46 -4.35 -12.13
N ILE A 299 -8.15 -4.24 -11.00
CA ILE A 299 -9.36 -3.45 -10.86
C ILE A 299 -8.94 -1.99 -10.90
N TYR A 300 -9.69 -1.20 -11.60
CA TYR A 300 -9.44 0.21 -11.76
C TYR A 300 -10.72 1.00 -11.40
N SER A 301 -10.61 1.87 -10.42
CA SER A 301 -11.73 2.72 -10.02
C SER A 301 -11.61 4.13 -10.60
N GLU A 302 -12.74 4.75 -10.88
CA GLU A 302 -12.81 6.17 -11.21
C GLU A 302 -12.58 7.02 -9.97
N GLY A 303 -12.15 8.27 -10.19
CA GLY A 303 -11.75 9.17 -9.12
C GLY A 303 -12.90 9.50 -8.16
N SER A 304 -12.70 9.25 -6.88
CA SER A 304 -13.69 9.51 -5.83
C SER A 304 -13.86 11.01 -5.59
N LEU A 305 -15.11 11.48 -5.48
CA LEU A 305 -15.42 12.90 -5.32
C LEU A 305 -15.01 13.46 -3.95
N ASP A 306 -14.95 12.64 -2.91
CA ASP A 306 -14.44 13.03 -1.59
C ASP A 306 -12.94 13.34 -1.61
N VAL A 307 -12.16 12.53 -2.35
CA VAL A 307 -10.73 12.79 -2.58
C VAL A 307 -10.54 14.05 -3.43
N LEU A 308 -11.42 14.26 -4.42
CA LEU A 308 -11.43 15.48 -5.22
C LEU A 308 -11.70 16.71 -4.36
N ALA A 309 -12.72 16.66 -3.50
CA ALA A 309 -13.04 17.74 -2.57
C ALA A 309 -11.84 18.08 -1.65
N GLN A 310 -11.18 17.06 -1.11
CA GLN A 310 -9.97 17.24 -0.30
C GLN A 310 -8.83 17.87 -1.11
N HIS A 311 -8.64 17.45 -2.36
CA HIS A 311 -7.62 18.01 -3.25
C HIS A 311 -7.89 19.50 -3.55
N ILE A 312 -9.14 19.89 -3.85
CA ILE A 312 -9.54 21.28 -4.09
C ILE A 312 -9.16 22.17 -2.89
N VAL A 313 -9.43 21.72 -1.66
CA VAL A 313 -9.01 22.43 -0.44
C VAL A 313 -7.49 22.55 -0.37
N GLY A 314 -6.76 21.49 -0.67
CA GLY A 314 -5.28 21.49 -0.69
C GLY A 314 -4.70 22.48 -1.71
N VAL A 315 -5.33 22.62 -2.87
CA VAL A 315 -4.97 23.63 -3.89
C VAL A 315 -5.21 25.03 -3.35
N ALA A 316 -6.40 25.30 -2.81
CA ALA A 316 -6.78 26.60 -2.25
C ALA A 316 -5.87 27.08 -1.11
N ILE A 317 -5.38 26.13 -0.28
CA ILE A 317 -4.42 26.44 0.79
C ILE A 317 -3.09 26.95 0.23
N SER A 318 -2.65 26.40 -0.90
CA SER A 318 -1.34 26.76 -1.45
C SER A 318 -1.38 28.01 -2.32
N GLN A 319 -2.45 28.22 -3.08
CA GLN A 319 -2.60 29.33 -4.01
C GLN A 319 -4.05 29.53 -4.44
N LYS A 320 -4.38 30.76 -4.88
CA LYS A 320 -5.63 31.03 -5.58
C LYS A 320 -5.66 30.28 -6.91
N PHE A 321 -6.86 29.85 -7.35
CA PHE A 321 -7.03 29.14 -8.62
C PHE A 321 -8.30 29.60 -9.34
N LYS A 322 -8.32 29.49 -10.67
CA LYS A 322 -9.52 29.60 -11.51
C LYS A 322 -10.15 28.23 -11.70
N LYS A 323 -11.47 28.20 -11.76
CA LYS A 323 -12.26 26.96 -11.92
C LYS A 323 -11.82 26.16 -13.15
N GLU A 324 -11.70 26.83 -14.29
CA GLU A 324 -11.37 26.24 -15.58
C GLU A 324 -9.97 25.63 -15.59
N ASP A 325 -8.99 26.31 -14.98
CA ASP A 325 -7.61 25.85 -14.93
C ASP A 325 -7.48 24.63 -14.02
N LEU A 326 -8.18 24.66 -12.87
CA LEU A 326 -8.20 23.53 -11.95
C LEU A 326 -8.89 22.32 -12.58
N TYR A 327 -10.02 22.50 -13.28
CA TYR A 327 -10.71 21.41 -13.96
C TYR A 327 -9.81 20.73 -15.01
N LYS A 328 -9.12 21.52 -15.85
CA LYS A 328 -8.17 21.00 -16.82
C LYS A 328 -7.05 20.20 -16.15
N GLN A 329 -6.49 20.73 -15.06
CA GLN A 329 -5.43 20.08 -14.30
C GLN A 329 -5.89 18.74 -13.69
N ILE A 330 -7.10 18.68 -13.13
CA ILE A 330 -7.69 17.46 -12.53
C ILE A 330 -7.87 16.39 -13.60
N LYS A 331 -8.29 16.73 -14.81
CA LYS A 331 -8.47 15.76 -15.91
C LYS A 331 -7.17 15.15 -16.42
N GLU A 332 -6.02 15.73 -16.13
CA GLU A 332 -4.72 15.11 -16.38
C GLU A 332 -4.42 13.92 -15.48
N ALA A 333 -5.09 13.83 -14.31
CA ALA A 333 -5.02 12.66 -13.45
C ALA A 333 -5.89 11.53 -14.04
N TRP A 334 -5.28 10.37 -14.31
CA TRP A 334 -5.96 9.26 -14.97
C TRP A 334 -7.30 8.85 -14.31
N PRO A 335 -7.44 8.77 -12.98
CA PRO A 335 -8.72 8.47 -12.34
C PRO A 335 -9.84 9.47 -12.64
N TYR A 336 -9.49 10.70 -12.96
CA TYR A 336 -10.45 11.78 -13.21
C TYR A 336 -10.57 12.18 -14.68
N ARG A 337 -9.99 11.42 -15.61
CA ARG A 337 -10.04 11.71 -17.05
C ARG A 337 -11.48 11.82 -17.61
N ASN A 338 -12.39 11.03 -17.04
CA ASN A 338 -13.82 11.01 -17.43
C ASN A 338 -14.70 11.93 -16.57
N LEU A 339 -14.09 12.67 -15.61
CA LEU A 339 -14.85 13.59 -14.76
C LEU A 339 -15.63 14.59 -15.64
N ASN A 340 -16.95 14.61 -15.50
CA ASN A 340 -17.79 15.59 -16.18
C ASN A 340 -17.77 16.93 -15.43
N ILE A 341 -18.16 17.99 -16.13
CA ILE A 341 -18.14 19.34 -15.56
C ILE A 341 -19.15 19.50 -14.43
N GLU A 342 -20.29 18.82 -14.51
CA GLU A 342 -21.37 18.90 -13.53
C GLU A 342 -20.94 18.35 -12.16
N ASP A 343 -20.31 17.17 -12.13
CA ASP A 343 -19.82 16.57 -10.88
C ASP A 343 -18.66 17.37 -10.30
N PHE A 344 -17.80 17.95 -11.15
CA PHE A 344 -16.79 18.88 -10.70
C PHE A 344 -17.38 20.12 -10.04
N GLU A 345 -18.39 20.75 -10.66
CA GLU A 345 -19.06 21.94 -10.13
C GLU A 345 -19.82 21.65 -8.83
N LYS A 346 -20.49 20.51 -8.75
CA LYS A 346 -21.13 20.05 -7.50
C LYS A 346 -20.09 19.88 -6.38
N THR A 347 -18.95 19.27 -6.70
CA THR A 347 -17.87 19.08 -5.73
C THR A 347 -17.25 20.42 -5.31
N LEU A 348 -17.04 21.33 -6.25
CA LEU A 348 -16.52 22.67 -5.95
C LEU A 348 -17.51 23.46 -5.07
N SER A 349 -18.81 23.44 -5.39
CA SER A 349 -19.85 24.05 -4.59
C SER A 349 -19.93 23.45 -3.18
N PHE A 350 -19.81 22.13 -3.06
CA PHE A 350 -19.72 21.45 -1.75
C PHE A 350 -18.53 21.96 -0.92
N VAL A 351 -17.38 22.17 -1.53
CA VAL A 351 -16.20 22.70 -0.84
C VAL A 351 -16.37 24.18 -0.51
N GLU A 352 -17.01 24.95 -1.40
CA GLU A 352 -17.23 26.39 -1.25
C GLU A 352 -18.15 26.70 -0.06
N ASN A 353 -19.32 26.04 0.01
CA ASN A 353 -20.38 26.42 0.94
C ASN A 353 -21.03 25.26 1.71
N GLY A 354 -20.45 24.04 1.67
CA GLY A 354 -21.00 22.87 2.34
C GLY A 354 -22.09 22.13 1.55
N GLY A 355 -22.35 22.55 0.31
CA GLY A 355 -23.39 21.98 -0.55
C GLY A 355 -24.81 22.33 -0.06
N TYR A 356 -25.83 21.75 -0.70
CA TYR A 356 -27.23 22.08 -0.47
C TYR A 356 -27.67 22.02 1.00
N SER A 357 -27.20 21.01 1.74
CA SER A 357 -27.67 20.76 3.12
C SER A 357 -27.03 21.67 4.17
N LEU A 358 -25.85 22.23 3.91
CA LEU A 358 -25.07 22.96 4.90
C LEU A 358 -24.80 24.43 4.56
N GLN A 359 -25.41 24.94 3.47
CA GLN A 359 -25.25 26.34 3.01
C GLN A 359 -25.60 27.39 4.06
N ALA A 360 -26.55 27.08 4.95
CA ALA A 360 -26.95 27.99 6.03
C ALA A 360 -25.90 28.13 7.15
N TYR A 361 -24.92 27.27 7.18
CA TYR A 361 -23.90 27.23 8.24
C TYR A 361 -22.55 27.70 7.72
N GLU A 362 -22.16 28.90 8.09
CA GLU A 362 -20.89 29.51 7.65
C GLU A 362 -19.64 28.68 7.99
N GLU A 363 -19.70 27.86 9.02
CA GLU A 363 -18.58 27.00 9.46
C GLU A 363 -18.18 25.93 8.43
N TYR A 364 -19.09 25.56 7.52
CA TYR A 364 -18.83 24.62 6.43
C TYR A 364 -18.31 25.27 5.15
N SER A 365 -18.34 26.61 5.06
CA SER A 365 -17.75 27.34 3.94
C SER A 365 -16.23 27.35 4.04
N ARG A 366 -15.55 26.68 3.11
CA ARG A 366 -14.08 26.53 3.12
C ARG A 366 -13.39 27.44 2.11
N LEU A 367 -14.08 27.84 1.06
CA LEU A 367 -13.56 28.74 0.04
C LEU A 367 -14.31 30.06 0.04
N ARG A 368 -13.64 31.10 -0.45
CA ARG A 368 -14.27 32.37 -0.84
C ARG A 368 -13.88 32.71 -2.26
N ARG A 369 -14.72 33.48 -2.93
CA ARG A 369 -14.45 34.02 -4.26
C ARG A 369 -13.81 35.38 -4.17
N ASP A 370 -12.80 35.58 -5.01
CA ASP A 370 -12.14 36.86 -5.25
C ASP A 370 -12.11 37.08 -6.77
N GLY A 371 -13.21 37.67 -7.30
CA GLY A 371 -13.47 37.75 -8.74
C GLY A 371 -13.64 36.36 -9.36
N GLU A 372 -12.78 36.03 -10.33
CA GLU A 372 -12.74 34.71 -11.00
C GLU A 372 -11.96 33.64 -10.21
N TYR A 373 -11.31 34.03 -9.09
CA TYR A 373 -10.46 33.15 -8.32
C TYR A 373 -11.16 32.60 -7.09
N TYR A 374 -10.80 31.39 -6.73
CA TYR A 374 -11.14 30.75 -5.47
C TYR A 374 -9.92 30.70 -4.57
N GLU A 375 -10.10 31.00 -3.29
CA GLU A 375 -9.07 30.91 -2.28
C GLU A 375 -9.60 30.39 -0.96
N ILE A 376 -8.72 29.96 -0.08
CA ILE A 376 -9.11 29.50 1.26
C ILE A 376 -9.75 30.62 2.05
N ARG A 377 -10.89 30.36 2.69
CA ARG A 377 -11.65 31.37 3.45
C ARG A 377 -10.94 31.74 4.74
N ASP A 378 -10.42 30.75 5.48
CA ASP A 378 -9.82 30.95 6.80
C ASP A 378 -8.53 30.11 6.94
N LYS A 379 -7.51 30.74 7.53
CA LYS A 379 -6.22 30.10 7.82
C LYS A 379 -6.32 28.95 8.84
N SER A 380 -7.35 28.92 9.70
CA SER A 380 -7.60 27.83 10.64
C SER A 380 -7.88 26.51 9.92
N LEU A 381 -8.46 26.56 8.71
CA LEU A 381 -8.71 25.40 7.87
C LEU A 381 -7.42 24.67 7.45
N VAL A 382 -6.29 25.38 7.38
CA VAL A 382 -4.98 24.77 7.09
C VAL A 382 -4.59 23.74 8.15
N THR A 383 -4.85 24.04 9.42
CA THR A 383 -4.56 23.11 10.52
C THR A 383 -5.50 21.91 10.46
N LYS A 384 -6.81 22.13 10.26
CA LYS A 384 -7.79 21.07 10.10
C LYS A 384 -7.44 20.15 8.92
N TYR A 385 -7.06 20.71 7.77
CA TYR A 385 -6.62 19.96 6.60
C TYR A 385 -5.39 19.09 6.90
N LYS A 386 -4.38 19.65 7.58
CA LYS A 386 -3.15 18.91 7.93
C LYS A 386 -3.41 17.74 8.87
N MET A 387 -4.39 17.86 9.77
CA MET A 387 -4.75 16.81 10.70
C MET A 387 -5.57 15.69 10.05
N ASN A 388 -6.28 15.98 8.96
CA ASN A 388 -7.25 15.09 8.32
C ASN A 388 -6.88 14.77 6.86
N ILE A 389 -5.60 14.67 6.53
CA ILE A 389 -5.15 14.41 5.15
C ILE A 389 -5.40 12.96 4.69
N GLY A 390 -5.69 12.05 5.58
CA GLY A 390 -5.97 10.66 5.23
C GLY A 390 -7.24 10.52 4.37
N THR A 391 -7.24 9.56 3.46
CA THR A 391 -8.45 9.24 2.67
C THR A 391 -9.47 8.54 3.53
N ILE A 392 -10.75 8.90 3.35
CA ILE A 392 -11.86 8.21 4.01
C ILE A 392 -11.99 6.83 3.35
N VAL A 393 -11.78 5.79 4.13
CA VAL A 393 -12.04 4.41 3.72
C VAL A 393 -13.43 4.06 4.26
N GLU A 394 -14.40 3.89 3.39
CA GLU A 394 -15.70 3.32 3.75
C GLU A 394 -15.49 1.81 3.91
N ALA A 395 -15.43 1.34 5.16
CA ALA A 395 -15.67 -0.06 5.44
C ALA A 395 -17.18 -0.25 5.54
N GLU A 396 -17.78 -1.06 4.67
CA GLU A 396 -19.16 -1.49 4.86
C GLU A 396 -19.26 -2.24 6.20
N MET A 397 -20.06 -1.67 7.11
CA MET A 397 -20.26 -2.22 8.44
C MET A 397 -21.58 -2.99 8.49
N LEU A 398 -21.51 -4.28 8.71
CA LEU A 398 -22.66 -5.13 8.94
C LEU A 398 -23.05 -5.08 10.42
N ARG A 399 -24.35 -4.87 10.69
CA ARG A 399 -24.90 -4.92 12.05
C ARG A 399 -25.21 -6.35 12.42
N LEU A 400 -24.46 -6.87 13.39
CA LEU A 400 -24.69 -8.21 13.91
C LEU A 400 -25.83 -8.20 14.93
N ARG A 401 -26.84 -9.06 14.71
CA ARG A 401 -27.95 -9.24 15.64
C ARG A 401 -28.25 -10.72 15.86
N VAL A 402 -28.65 -11.06 17.06
CA VAL A 402 -29.23 -12.37 17.40
C VAL A 402 -30.67 -12.11 17.89
N GLY A 403 -31.66 -12.46 17.07
CA GLY A 403 -33.03 -12.04 17.28
C GLY A 403 -33.12 -10.50 17.35
N ASN A 404 -33.70 -9.95 18.40
CA ASN A 404 -33.80 -8.49 18.61
C ASN A 404 -32.58 -7.88 19.33
N ARG A 405 -31.62 -8.70 19.78
CA ARG A 405 -30.44 -8.22 20.51
C ARG A 405 -29.34 -7.82 19.53
N TYR A 406 -28.92 -6.57 19.60
CA TYR A 406 -27.77 -6.06 18.87
C TYR A 406 -26.47 -6.50 19.58
N LEU A 407 -25.53 -7.11 18.84
CA LEU A 407 -24.25 -7.61 19.34
C LEU A 407 -23.07 -6.71 18.99
N GLY A 408 -23.17 -5.93 17.88
CA GLY A 408 -22.09 -5.07 17.44
C GLY A 408 -22.09 -4.87 15.92
N ASN A 409 -21.05 -4.22 15.41
CA ASN A 409 -20.77 -4.10 13.99
C ASN A 409 -19.55 -4.95 13.63
N ILE A 410 -19.58 -5.54 12.46
CA ILE A 410 -18.45 -6.21 11.83
C ILE A 410 -18.22 -5.60 10.45
N GLU A 411 -16.97 -5.57 9.98
CA GLU A 411 -16.67 -5.16 8.62
C GLU A 411 -17.20 -6.21 7.63
N ALA A 412 -17.75 -5.78 6.48
CA ALA A 412 -18.37 -6.68 5.49
C ALA A 412 -17.37 -7.64 4.81
N TRP A 413 -16.07 -7.46 5.04
CA TRP A 413 -14.99 -8.26 4.48
C TRP A 413 -14.53 -9.42 5.38
N PHE A 414 -15.34 -9.82 6.33
CA PHE A 414 -15.08 -10.99 7.17
C PHE A 414 -15.59 -12.26 6.53
#